data_3a37d7cd43496d32bb71ac4f509eb2eb
#
_entry.id   3a37d7cd43496d32bb71ac4f509eb2eb
#
_cell.length_a   1.000
_cell.length_b   1.000
_cell.length_c   1.000
_cell.angle_alpha   90.00
_cell.angle_beta   90.00
_cell.angle_gamma   90.00
#
_symmetry.space_group_name_H-M   'P 1'
#
loop_
_entity.id
_entity.type
_entity.pdbx_description
1 polymer ?
#
loop_
_entity_poly.entity_id
_entity_poly.type
_entity_poly.pdbx_seq_one_letter_code
_entity_poly.pdbx_strand_id
1 'polypeptide(L)'
;MKIEFKNDLEDILKILESGTEQNKIKILETLHNTNNLKVVQQIITKLNDESIQVRGEAFNALLLNKNEISKILIGNLNSPNKNIKGFTSLVLANRNEISAIPEIMKLVNDEHGMVRSCAIGSLGYLNAGKIEDIILKSLSDSNMEVQ
;
A
#
# COMPACT_ATOMS: atom_id res chain seq x y z
N MET A 1 -25.40 -8.44 -17.25
CA MET A 1 -25.47 -7.02 -17.53
C MET A 1 -24.06 -6.45 -17.65
N LYS A 2 -23.91 -5.64 -18.65
CA LYS A 2 -22.64 -4.97 -18.84
C LYS A 2 -22.52 -3.75 -17.93
N ILE A 3 -21.44 -3.68 -17.19
CA ILE A 3 -21.23 -2.56 -16.27
C ILE A 3 -20.49 -1.45 -17.02
N GLU A 4 -21.02 -0.26 -16.93
CA GLU A 4 -20.42 0.90 -17.57
C GLU A 4 -19.61 1.69 -16.56
N PHE A 5 -18.30 1.53 -16.61
CA PHE A 5 -17.42 2.29 -15.71
C PHE A 5 -16.85 3.54 -16.34
N LYS A 6 -16.94 3.65 -17.63
CA LYS A 6 -16.15 4.62 -18.40
C LYS A 6 -16.39 6.07 -18.06
N ASN A 7 -17.58 6.41 -17.61
CA ASN A 7 -17.92 7.81 -17.42
C ASN A 7 -18.28 8.14 -16.01
N ASP A 8 -18.17 7.18 -15.11
CA ASP A 8 -18.78 7.43 -13.85
C ASP A 8 -17.79 7.25 -12.73
N LEU A 9 -17.08 8.35 -12.47
CA LEU A 9 -16.17 8.41 -11.36
C LEU A 9 -16.90 8.08 -10.05
N GLU A 10 -18.13 8.57 -9.91
CA GLU A 10 -18.90 8.30 -8.70
C GLU A 10 -19.20 6.82 -8.53
N ASP A 11 -19.53 6.12 -9.63
CA ASP A 11 -19.78 4.68 -9.55
C ASP A 11 -18.53 3.91 -9.15
N ILE A 12 -17.39 4.29 -9.73
CA ILE A 12 -16.12 3.65 -9.37
C ILE A 12 -15.85 3.82 -7.88
N LEU A 13 -15.96 5.04 -7.38
CA LEU A 13 -15.70 5.33 -5.97
C LEU A 13 -16.69 4.60 -5.07
N LYS A 14 -17.94 4.53 -5.47
CA LYS A 14 -18.98 3.86 -4.70
C LYS A 14 -18.73 2.34 -4.62
N ILE A 15 -18.33 1.74 -5.74
CA ILE A 15 -18.02 0.31 -5.76
C ILE A 15 -16.84 0.03 -4.86
N LEU A 16 -15.78 0.84 -4.93
CA LEU A 16 -14.62 0.65 -4.08
C LEU A 16 -14.98 0.81 -2.60
N GLU A 17 -15.85 1.76 -2.29
CA GLU A 17 -16.20 2.03 -0.89
C GLU A 17 -17.10 0.94 -0.31
N SER A 18 -18.16 0.56 -1.02
CA SER A 18 -19.20 -0.27 -0.45
C SER A 18 -19.74 -1.37 -1.37
N GLY A 19 -19.05 -1.66 -2.45
CA GLY A 19 -19.48 -2.73 -3.34
C GLY A 19 -19.25 -4.11 -2.75
N THR A 20 -19.77 -5.12 -3.45
CA THR A 20 -19.52 -6.51 -3.06
C THR A 20 -18.05 -6.85 -3.30
N GLU A 21 -17.60 -7.93 -2.67
CA GLU A 21 -16.23 -8.41 -2.88
C GLU A 21 -15.94 -8.59 -4.37
N GLN A 22 -16.86 -9.25 -5.08
CA GLN A 22 -16.65 -9.52 -6.50
C GLN A 22 -16.60 -8.25 -7.34
N ASN A 23 -17.47 -7.29 -7.04
CA ASN A 23 -17.47 -6.04 -7.79
C ASN A 23 -16.22 -5.22 -7.51
N LYS A 24 -15.74 -5.24 -6.27
CA LYS A 24 -14.48 -4.58 -5.94
C LYS A 24 -13.32 -5.19 -6.72
N ILE A 25 -13.26 -6.52 -6.77
CA ILE A 25 -12.19 -7.20 -7.51
C ILE A 25 -12.25 -6.83 -8.98
N LYS A 26 -13.43 -6.89 -9.57
CA LYS A 26 -13.59 -6.56 -10.99
C LYS A 26 -13.17 -5.16 -11.32
N ILE A 27 -13.59 -4.18 -10.50
CA ILE A 27 -13.23 -2.80 -10.79
C ILE A 27 -11.74 -2.58 -10.58
N LEU A 28 -11.15 -3.19 -9.55
CA LEU A 28 -9.72 -3.04 -9.31
C LEU A 28 -8.88 -3.57 -10.48
N GLU A 29 -9.35 -4.63 -11.12
CA GLU A 29 -8.66 -5.18 -12.28
C GLU A 29 -8.61 -4.20 -13.45
N THR A 30 -9.53 -3.25 -13.51
CA THR A 30 -9.56 -2.25 -14.57
C THR A 30 -8.82 -0.97 -14.20
N LEU A 31 -8.32 -0.86 -12.97
CA LEU A 31 -7.77 0.40 -12.46
C LEU A 31 -6.24 0.37 -12.31
N HIS A 32 -5.56 -0.51 -13.04
CA HIS A 32 -4.12 -0.66 -12.91
C HIS A 32 -3.32 0.53 -13.42
N ASN A 33 -3.96 1.48 -14.05
CA ASN A 33 -3.23 2.65 -14.56
C ASN A 33 -4.02 3.94 -14.42
N THR A 34 -4.89 4.03 -13.41
CA THR A 34 -5.65 5.24 -13.18
C THR A 34 -4.72 6.36 -12.69
N ASN A 35 -4.96 7.58 -13.20
CA ASN A 35 -4.25 8.76 -12.70
C ASN A 35 -5.16 9.67 -11.87
N ASN A 36 -6.37 9.23 -11.59
CA ASN A 36 -7.29 9.99 -10.77
C ASN A 36 -6.94 9.78 -9.30
N LEU A 37 -6.52 10.85 -8.63
CA LEU A 37 -6.01 10.72 -7.27
C LEU A 37 -7.07 10.32 -6.25
N LYS A 38 -8.35 10.66 -6.49
CA LYS A 38 -9.41 10.20 -5.61
C LYS A 38 -9.58 8.68 -5.71
N VAL A 39 -9.48 8.16 -6.93
CA VAL A 39 -9.55 6.72 -7.14
C VAL A 39 -8.34 6.04 -6.52
N VAL A 40 -7.14 6.60 -6.73
CA VAL A 40 -5.93 6.03 -6.14
C VAL A 40 -6.06 5.96 -4.62
N GLN A 41 -6.56 7.03 -3.99
CA GLN A 41 -6.74 7.04 -2.53
C GLN A 41 -7.72 5.96 -2.10
N GLN A 42 -8.80 5.77 -2.83
CA GLN A 42 -9.75 4.70 -2.51
C GLN A 42 -9.12 3.31 -2.67
N ILE A 43 -8.30 3.13 -3.69
CA ILE A 43 -7.58 1.87 -3.85
C ILE A 43 -6.67 1.62 -2.63
N ILE A 44 -5.99 2.64 -2.17
CA ILE A 44 -5.12 2.53 -0.99
C ILE A 44 -5.92 2.06 0.22
N THR A 45 -7.14 2.57 0.40
CA THR A 45 -7.97 2.13 1.53
C THR A 45 -8.33 0.65 1.45
N LYS A 46 -8.35 0.09 0.24
CA LYS A 46 -8.67 -1.33 0.07
C LYS A 46 -7.52 -2.24 0.50
N LEU A 47 -6.35 -1.69 0.79
CA LEU A 47 -5.29 -2.46 1.44
C LEU A 47 -5.70 -2.91 2.84
N ASN A 48 -6.77 -2.34 3.38
CA ASN A 48 -7.34 -2.75 4.67
C ASN A 48 -8.70 -3.42 4.50
N ASP A 49 -9.06 -3.83 3.30
CA ASP A 49 -10.36 -4.50 3.09
C ASP A 49 -10.38 -5.82 3.86
N GLU A 50 -11.55 -6.22 4.30
CA GLU A 50 -11.68 -7.48 5.02
C GLU A 50 -11.42 -8.70 4.14
N SER A 51 -11.56 -8.56 2.83
CA SER A 51 -11.28 -9.64 1.88
C SER A 51 -9.81 -9.65 1.51
N ILE A 52 -9.16 -10.80 1.70
CA ILE A 52 -7.76 -10.98 1.30
C ILE A 52 -7.60 -10.78 -0.20
N GLN A 53 -8.58 -11.22 -0.97
CA GLN A 53 -8.52 -11.08 -2.43
C GLN A 53 -8.61 -9.63 -2.86
N VAL A 54 -9.48 -8.85 -2.22
CA VAL A 54 -9.57 -7.41 -2.50
C VAL A 54 -8.27 -6.71 -2.15
N ARG A 55 -7.68 -7.05 -0.98
CA ARG A 55 -6.39 -6.48 -0.61
C ARG A 55 -5.31 -6.77 -1.66
N GLY A 56 -5.29 -8.01 -2.16
CA GLY A 56 -4.32 -8.40 -3.18
C GLY A 56 -4.50 -7.64 -4.48
N GLU A 57 -5.76 -7.47 -4.92
CA GLU A 57 -6.03 -6.72 -6.14
C GLU A 57 -5.70 -5.25 -5.98
N ALA A 58 -5.97 -4.68 -4.81
CA ALA A 58 -5.60 -3.29 -4.54
C ALA A 58 -4.07 -3.12 -4.60
N PHE A 59 -3.35 -4.05 -3.99
CA PHE A 59 -1.89 -4.04 -4.04
C PHE A 59 -1.40 -4.06 -5.49
N ASN A 60 -1.95 -4.97 -6.30
CA ASN A 60 -1.56 -5.07 -7.69
C ASN A 60 -1.88 -3.82 -8.49
N ALA A 61 -3.06 -3.22 -8.25
CA ALA A 61 -3.45 -2.02 -8.96
C ALA A 61 -2.49 -0.87 -8.67
N LEU A 62 -2.01 -0.76 -7.44
CA LEU A 62 -1.05 0.28 -7.08
C LEU A 62 0.35 -0.04 -7.61
N LEU A 63 0.74 -1.31 -7.51
CA LEU A 63 2.06 -1.75 -7.95
C LEU A 63 2.25 -1.55 -9.45
N LEU A 64 1.25 -1.91 -10.24
CA LEU A 64 1.34 -1.87 -11.69
C LEU A 64 1.06 -0.50 -12.30
N ASN A 65 0.61 0.44 -11.49
CA ASN A 65 0.28 1.79 -11.95
C ASN A 65 1.57 2.50 -12.38
N LYS A 66 1.59 3.00 -13.62
CA LYS A 66 2.78 3.66 -14.17
C LYS A 66 2.74 5.17 -14.04
N ASN A 67 1.70 5.70 -13.41
CA ASN A 67 1.59 7.14 -13.22
C ASN A 67 2.39 7.58 -11.99
N GLU A 68 2.59 8.89 -11.89
CA GLU A 68 3.32 9.48 -10.77
C GLU A 68 2.37 9.58 -9.57
N ILE A 69 2.33 8.51 -8.77
CA ILE A 69 1.47 8.44 -7.60
C ILE A 69 2.28 8.33 -6.30
N SER A 70 3.58 8.61 -6.37
CA SER A 70 4.44 8.41 -5.20
C SER A 70 4.04 9.30 -4.03
N LYS A 71 3.66 10.56 -4.29
CA LYS A 71 3.31 11.47 -3.20
C LYS A 71 2.11 10.99 -2.39
N ILE A 72 1.07 10.53 -3.07
CA ILE A 72 -0.11 10.07 -2.36
C ILE A 72 0.18 8.77 -1.61
N LEU A 73 1.01 7.90 -2.19
CA LEU A 73 1.42 6.69 -1.49
C LEU A 73 2.23 7.03 -0.24
N ILE A 74 3.21 7.91 -0.37
CA ILE A 74 4.05 8.31 0.77
C ILE A 74 3.19 8.93 1.87
N GLY A 75 2.22 9.75 1.50
CA GLY A 75 1.32 10.37 2.48
C GLY A 75 0.55 9.34 3.30
N ASN A 76 0.25 8.19 2.71
CA ASN A 76 -0.49 7.14 3.41
C ASN A 76 0.38 6.33 4.37
N LEU A 77 1.68 6.55 4.40
CA LEU A 77 2.54 5.96 5.43
C LEU A 77 2.24 6.57 6.81
N ASN A 78 1.52 7.68 6.86
CA ASN A 78 1.10 8.30 8.12
C ASN A 78 -0.31 7.86 8.54
N SER A 79 -0.90 6.90 7.85
CA SER A 79 -2.22 6.41 8.20
C SER A 79 -2.22 5.81 9.61
N PRO A 80 -3.31 5.99 10.39
CA PRO A 80 -3.42 5.28 11.67
C PRO A 80 -3.69 3.79 11.50
N ASN A 81 -4.03 3.35 10.30
CA ASN A 81 -4.33 1.95 10.03
C ASN A 81 -3.06 1.17 9.71
N LYS A 82 -2.82 0.10 10.48
CA LYS A 82 -1.57 -0.67 10.34
C LYS A 82 -1.45 -1.35 8.97
N ASN A 83 -2.54 -1.85 8.42
CA ASN A 83 -2.49 -2.53 7.13
C ASN A 83 -2.17 -1.53 6.02
N ILE A 84 -2.77 -0.34 6.07
CA ILE A 84 -2.48 0.69 5.08
C ILE A 84 -1.01 1.10 5.18
N LYS A 85 -0.50 1.38 6.38
CA LYS A 85 0.90 1.76 6.55
C LYS A 85 1.84 0.67 6.02
N GLY A 86 1.65 -0.54 6.50
CA GLY A 86 2.55 -1.64 6.19
C GLY A 86 2.54 -1.99 4.71
N PHE A 87 1.37 -2.19 4.15
CA PHE A 87 1.27 -2.60 2.75
C PHE A 87 1.67 -1.48 1.80
N THR A 88 1.39 -0.22 2.16
CA THR A 88 1.84 0.89 1.33
C THR A 88 3.35 0.96 1.27
N SER A 89 4.05 0.67 2.38
CA SER A 89 5.50 0.64 2.36
C SER A 89 6.01 -0.43 1.39
N LEU A 90 5.34 -1.58 1.34
CA LEU A 90 5.71 -2.64 0.40
C LEU A 90 5.43 -2.26 -1.05
N VAL A 91 4.32 -1.57 -1.31
CA VAL A 91 4.02 -1.06 -2.64
C VAL A 91 5.13 -0.11 -3.10
N LEU A 92 5.48 0.83 -2.23
CA LEU A 92 6.53 1.81 -2.55
C LEU A 92 7.86 1.12 -2.84
N ALA A 93 8.22 0.12 -2.05
CA ALA A 93 9.45 -0.60 -2.26
C ALA A 93 9.45 -1.33 -3.60
N ASN A 94 8.35 -2.02 -3.89
CA ASN A 94 8.25 -2.79 -5.14
C ASN A 94 8.14 -1.90 -6.36
N ARG A 95 7.73 -0.64 -6.18
CA ARG A 95 7.75 0.36 -7.24
C ARG A 95 9.12 1.04 -7.35
N ASN A 96 10.06 0.66 -6.50
CA ASN A 96 11.41 1.25 -6.46
C ASN A 96 11.37 2.76 -6.20
N GLU A 97 10.49 3.20 -5.30
CA GLU A 97 10.34 4.61 -4.97
C GLU A 97 11.35 5.01 -3.90
N ILE A 98 12.54 5.33 -4.34
CA ILE A 98 13.65 5.64 -3.43
C ILE A 98 13.33 6.85 -2.56
N SER A 99 12.55 7.80 -3.06
CA SER A 99 12.18 9.00 -2.30
C SER A 99 11.36 8.68 -1.05
N ALA A 100 10.82 7.47 -0.95
CA ALA A 100 10.03 7.06 0.22
C ALA A 100 10.91 6.59 1.39
N ILE A 101 12.19 6.36 1.18
CA ILE A 101 13.06 5.78 2.21
C ILE A 101 12.99 6.53 3.54
N PRO A 102 13.10 7.88 3.59
CA PRO A 102 13.06 8.56 4.89
C PRO A 102 11.75 8.31 5.65
N GLU A 103 10.62 8.28 4.95
CA GLU A 103 9.34 8.05 5.60
C GLU A 103 9.16 6.60 6.03
N ILE A 104 9.65 5.65 5.22
CA ILE A 104 9.61 4.24 5.59
C ILE A 104 10.48 3.99 6.82
N MET A 105 11.63 4.67 6.93
CA MET A 105 12.51 4.50 8.07
C MET A 105 11.82 4.84 9.39
N LYS A 106 10.87 5.75 9.39
CA LYS A 106 10.12 6.08 10.59
C LYS A 106 9.27 4.91 11.09
N LEU A 107 8.92 4.02 10.19
CA LEU A 107 8.04 2.89 10.53
C LEU A 107 8.76 1.72 11.19
N VAL A 108 10.10 1.72 11.22
CA VAL A 108 10.82 0.62 11.87
C VAL A 108 10.63 0.62 13.38
N ASN A 109 10.09 1.70 13.94
CA ASN A 109 9.78 1.80 15.36
C ASN A 109 8.27 1.86 15.62
N ASP A 110 7.46 1.52 14.64
CA ASP A 110 6.00 1.56 14.79
C ASP A 110 5.56 0.62 15.90
N GLU A 111 4.43 0.95 16.53
CA GLU A 111 3.91 0.13 17.62
C GLU A 111 3.44 -1.25 17.18
N HIS A 112 3.15 -1.44 15.90
CA HIS A 112 2.68 -2.72 15.36
C HIS A 112 3.83 -3.50 14.72
N GLY A 113 4.01 -4.75 15.15
CA GLY A 113 5.07 -5.59 14.60
C GLY A 113 4.95 -5.81 13.12
N MET A 114 3.72 -5.94 12.63
CA MET A 114 3.47 -6.11 11.19
C MET A 114 4.01 -4.92 10.40
N VAL A 115 3.82 -3.69 10.92
CA VAL A 115 4.33 -2.49 10.26
C VAL A 115 5.84 -2.46 10.29
N ARG A 116 6.45 -2.78 11.46
CA ARG A 116 7.90 -2.83 11.57
C ARG A 116 8.49 -3.82 10.56
N SER A 117 7.88 -5.00 10.48
CA SER A 117 8.33 -6.04 9.55
C SER A 117 8.25 -5.57 8.09
N CYS A 118 7.13 -4.97 7.72
CA CYS A 118 6.96 -4.43 6.37
C CYS A 118 7.98 -3.34 6.06
N ALA A 119 8.23 -2.46 7.02
CA ALA A 119 9.18 -1.37 6.81
C ALA A 119 10.61 -1.90 6.60
N ILE A 120 11.01 -2.87 7.42
CA ILE A 120 12.35 -3.44 7.29
C ILE A 120 12.50 -4.17 5.96
N GLY A 121 11.49 -4.96 5.59
CA GLY A 121 11.50 -5.62 4.28
C GLY A 121 11.58 -4.63 3.13
N SER A 122 10.82 -3.55 3.23
CA SER A 122 10.82 -2.51 2.21
C SER A 122 12.18 -1.84 2.08
N LEU A 123 12.81 -1.51 3.20
CA LEU A 123 14.12 -0.88 3.18
C LEU A 123 15.18 -1.83 2.62
N GLY A 124 15.09 -3.11 2.95
CA GLY A 124 15.98 -4.11 2.37
C GLY A 124 15.84 -4.19 0.87
N TYR A 125 14.60 -4.20 0.40
CA TYR A 125 14.32 -4.22 -1.03
C TYR A 125 14.86 -2.98 -1.74
N LEU A 126 14.70 -1.82 -1.12
CA LEU A 126 15.19 -0.57 -1.68
C LEU A 126 16.70 -0.38 -1.52
N ASN A 127 17.35 -1.30 -0.83
CA ASN A 127 18.78 -1.28 -0.63
C ASN A 127 19.27 0.03 -0.01
N ALA A 128 18.58 0.45 1.06
CA ALA A 128 18.90 1.69 1.75
C ALA A 128 20.27 1.62 2.41
N GLY A 129 21.01 2.73 2.39
CA GLY A 129 22.39 2.76 2.83
C GLY A 129 22.62 2.43 4.29
N LYS A 130 21.62 2.64 5.16
CA LYS A 130 21.78 2.37 6.59
C LYS A 130 20.97 1.18 7.06
N ILE A 131 20.63 0.27 6.13
CA ILE A 131 19.77 -0.85 6.46
C ILE A 131 20.39 -1.73 7.56
N GLU A 132 21.72 -1.86 7.57
CA GLU A 132 22.41 -2.69 8.53
C GLU A 132 22.16 -2.22 9.97
N ASP A 133 22.29 -0.92 10.21
CA ASP A 133 22.05 -0.35 11.54
C ASP A 133 20.60 -0.53 11.95
N ILE A 134 19.68 -0.39 11.01
CA ILE A 134 18.26 -0.54 11.26
C ILE A 134 17.94 -1.98 11.65
N ILE A 135 18.54 -2.95 10.95
CA ILE A 135 18.33 -4.35 11.25
C ILE A 135 18.85 -4.68 12.65
N LEU A 136 20.06 -4.21 13.00
CA LEU A 136 20.63 -4.46 14.32
C LEU A 136 19.72 -3.92 15.42
N LYS A 137 19.16 -2.74 15.22
CA LYS A 137 18.24 -2.16 16.18
C LYS A 137 16.99 -3.00 16.34
N SER A 138 16.45 -3.52 15.24
CA SER A 138 15.22 -4.29 15.29
C SER A 138 15.42 -5.69 15.87
N LEU A 139 16.63 -6.22 15.90
CA LEU A 139 16.89 -7.52 16.54
C LEU A 139 16.61 -7.50 18.04
N SER A 140 16.59 -6.32 18.66
CA SER A 140 16.22 -6.19 20.06
C SER A 140 14.72 -6.08 20.26
N ASP A 141 13.94 -6.05 19.19
CA ASP A 141 12.49 -5.94 19.25
C ASP A 141 11.90 -7.27 19.72
N SER A 142 10.90 -7.21 20.60
CA SER A 142 10.27 -8.41 21.14
C SER A 142 9.29 -9.06 20.17
N ASN A 143 8.97 -8.43 19.06
CA ASN A 143 8.04 -8.98 18.09
C ASN A 143 8.77 -9.93 17.15
N MET A 144 8.34 -11.18 17.11
CA MET A 144 9.03 -12.21 16.33
C MET A 144 8.99 -11.95 14.82
N GLU A 145 8.02 -11.20 14.34
CA GLU A 145 7.96 -10.90 12.91
C GLU A 145 9.08 -9.97 12.44
N VAL A 146 9.67 -9.24 13.37
CA VAL A 146 10.73 -8.29 13.05
C VAL A 146 12.10 -8.95 13.13
N GLN A 147 12.22 -9.96 13.97
CA GLN A 147 13.47 -10.68 14.15
C GLN A 147 13.76 -11.60 12.97
#